data_fa94f874a6b944e7ba18c917e29f7184
#
_entry.id   fa94f874a6b944e7ba18c917e29f7184
#
_cell.length_a   1.000
_cell.length_b   1.000
_cell.length_c   1.000
_cell.angle_alpha   90.00
_cell.angle_beta   90.00
_cell.angle_gamma   90.00
#
_symmetry.space_group_name_H-M   'P 1'
#
loop_
_entity.id
_entity.type
_entity.pdbx_description
1 polymer ?
#
loop_
_entity_poly.entity_id
_entity_poly.type
_entity_poly.pdbx_seq_one_letter_code
_entity_poly.pdbx_strand_id
1 'polypeptide(L)'
;MERALFCLVLVLLGIFPSVAKTGTRFVQIPAGGWDPGPELRRQYEGSIVDWVRRVDVHPDALSGDSIEVDLFDVTVRLERVAGYPAGGAPDPVHVLAVQNGGTSSGMMPSRLRWAGTTASSSSPCTDVEGTVRVSEASDGRLQAIFNIGSFRYELQGSVLIRKDLRRLPREAPVRDVGPAVPGAAASAEAGPAGKSTARVLFGYGTAALGSDREEVFAEMRKAVCLANKGFSDSGIQIELERAGNALPGYRETGVTQTLDDLMAGRRGALGFMHQVRDVAKADIVLMISDTGSSLSSCGQAQRLLATKEAAFAVVERNCLRASTSSLAHEIGHLFGADHEPANASISPPRSAYGHGYQAPENVPDRWRTVMSYECSGVPCHRVNLWSSPDLSHNGLPAGTEKTHHNVRVLNETRQMIADFYPWP
;
A
#
# COMPACT_ATOMS: atom_id res chain seq x y z
N MET A 1 -52.88 -39.92 -27.50
CA MET A 1 -51.63 -40.70 -27.30
C MET A 1 -50.65 -40.24 -28.34
N GLU A 2 -49.90 -39.18 -28.04
CA GLU A 2 -48.80 -38.71 -28.90
C GLU A 2 -47.56 -38.58 -28.01
N ARG A 3 -46.52 -39.31 -28.37
CA ARG A 3 -45.21 -39.28 -27.71
C ARG A 3 -44.40 -38.16 -28.35
N ALA A 4 -44.12 -37.11 -27.59
CA ALA A 4 -43.17 -36.09 -27.97
C ALA A 4 -41.73 -36.61 -27.79
N LEU A 5 -40.99 -36.62 -28.89
CA LEU A 5 -39.59 -37.01 -28.98
C LEU A 5 -38.73 -35.80 -28.61
N PHE A 6 -38.06 -35.81 -27.43
CA PHE A 6 -37.07 -34.82 -27.05
C PHE A 6 -35.75 -35.16 -27.75
N CYS A 7 -35.37 -34.35 -28.72
CA CYS A 7 -34.04 -34.38 -29.31
C CYS A 7 -33.03 -33.71 -28.33
N LEU A 8 -32.18 -34.51 -27.71
CA LEU A 8 -31.06 -34.07 -26.90
C LEU A 8 -29.89 -33.74 -27.84
N VAL A 9 -29.64 -32.44 -28.06
CA VAL A 9 -28.42 -31.99 -28.74
C VAL A 9 -27.27 -31.99 -27.77
N LEU A 10 -26.43 -33.00 -27.80
CA LEU A 10 -25.14 -33.04 -27.12
C LEU A 10 -24.19 -32.12 -27.87
N VAL A 11 -23.96 -30.92 -27.31
CA VAL A 11 -22.82 -30.09 -27.71
C VAL A 11 -21.58 -30.66 -27.05
N LEU A 12 -20.82 -31.43 -27.81
CA LEU A 12 -19.46 -31.84 -27.47
C LEU A 12 -18.57 -30.58 -27.47
N LEU A 13 -18.47 -29.90 -26.31
CA LEU A 13 -17.38 -29.01 -26.04
C LEU A 13 -16.12 -29.84 -25.99
N GLY A 14 -15.32 -29.75 -27.03
CA GLY A 14 -13.98 -30.33 -27.08
C GLY A 14 -13.12 -29.70 -26.01
N ILE A 15 -13.05 -30.35 -24.84
CA ILE A 15 -12.02 -30.10 -23.84
C ILE A 15 -10.74 -30.69 -24.43
N PHE A 16 -10.01 -29.89 -25.18
CA PHE A 16 -8.59 -30.20 -25.39
C PHE A 16 -7.93 -30.06 -24.03
N PRO A 17 -7.28 -31.10 -23.52
CA PRO A 17 -6.42 -30.93 -22.36
C PRO A 17 -5.32 -29.96 -22.78
N SER A 18 -5.35 -28.71 -22.30
CA SER A 18 -4.18 -27.85 -22.34
C SER A 18 -3.09 -28.63 -21.63
N VAL A 19 -2.08 -29.06 -22.35
CA VAL A 19 -0.86 -29.60 -21.76
C VAL A 19 -0.31 -28.42 -20.95
N ALA A 20 -0.59 -28.46 -19.65
CA ALA A 20 -0.04 -27.48 -18.71
C ALA A 20 1.48 -27.62 -18.82
N LYS A 21 2.14 -26.61 -19.41
CA LYS A 21 3.60 -26.52 -19.34
C LYS A 21 3.93 -26.57 -17.87
N THR A 22 4.59 -27.63 -17.42
CA THR A 22 5.06 -27.75 -16.04
C THR A 22 6.08 -26.63 -15.82
N GLY A 23 5.76 -25.68 -14.93
CA GLY A 23 6.73 -24.67 -14.51
C GLY A 23 7.91 -25.35 -13.80
N THR A 24 9.11 -24.81 -13.98
CA THR A 24 10.28 -25.29 -13.26
C THR A 24 10.21 -24.78 -11.82
N ARG A 25 10.38 -25.65 -10.85
CA ARG A 25 10.32 -25.28 -9.44
C ARG A 25 11.48 -24.38 -9.05
N PHE A 26 11.16 -23.17 -8.57
CA PHE A 26 12.15 -22.17 -8.14
C PHE A 26 12.38 -22.23 -6.64
N VAL A 27 11.33 -22.31 -5.83
CA VAL A 27 11.41 -22.47 -4.38
C VAL A 27 10.70 -23.77 -4.01
N GLN A 28 11.39 -24.62 -3.28
CA GLN A 28 10.87 -25.90 -2.83
C GLN A 28 10.97 -26.01 -1.30
N ILE A 29 9.89 -26.42 -0.66
CA ILE A 29 9.92 -26.81 0.75
C ILE A 29 10.36 -28.26 0.82
N PRO A 30 11.47 -28.59 1.52
CA PRO A 30 11.96 -29.97 1.64
C PRO A 30 10.93 -30.90 2.25
N ALA A 31 10.82 -32.13 1.74
CA ALA A 31 10.01 -33.18 2.32
C ALA A 31 10.53 -33.53 3.72
N GLY A 32 9.72 -33.31 4.76
CA GLY A 32 10.11 -33.55 6.15
C GLY A 32 10.06 -32.34 7.05
N GLY A 33 9.67 -31.18 6.49
CA GLY A 33 9.39 -29.96 7.25
C GLY A 33 10.58 -29.51 8.11
N TRP A 34 11.54 -28.85 7.51
CA TRP A 34 12.67 -28.30 8.25
C TRP A 34 12.21 -27.30 9.32
N ASP A 35 12.41 -27.64 10.59
CA ASP A 35 12.34 -26.68 11.68
C ASP A 35 13.50 -25.68 11.51
N PRO A 36 13.24 -24.36 11.44
CA PRO A 36 14.28 -23.36 11.29
C PRO A 36 15.25 -23.34 12.46
N GLY A 37 14.91 -24.01 13.56
CA GLY A 37 15.63 -23.96 14.81
C GLY A 37 15.37 -22.68 15.61
N PRO A 38 15.68 -22.66 16.92
CA PRO A 38 15.34 -21.56 17.80
C PRO A 38 16.09 -20.26 17.49
N GLU A 39 17.27 -20.34 16.89
CA GLU A 39 18.09 -19.17 16.54
C GLU A 39 17.48 -18.40 15.36
N LEU A 40 17.14 -19.11 14.28
CA LEU A 40 16.51 -18.49 13.12
C LEU A 40 15.11 -17.94 13.45
N ARG A 41 14.34 -18.65 14.28
CA ARG A 41 13.07 -18.13 14.78
C ARG A 41 13.25 -16.80 15.52
N ARG A 42 14.20 -16.71 16.45
CA ARG A 42 14.50 -15.47 17.20
C ARG A 42 14.97 -14.32 16.31
N GLN A 43 15.73 -14.61 15.27
CA GLN A 43 16.21 -13.59 14.32
C GLN A 43 15.05 -12.88 13.58
N TYR A 44 13.95 -13.60 13.32
CA TYR A 44 12.78 -13.10 12.59
C TYR A 44 11.55 -12.94 13.48
N GLU A 45 11.70 -13.05 14.80
CA GLU A 45 10.61 -12.80 15.73
C GLU A 45 10.10 -11.37 15.57
N GLY A 46 8.80 -11.23 15.23
CA GLY A 46 8.14 -9.94 15.06
C GLY A 46 6.63 -10.13 15.11
N SER A 47 5.91 -9.07 15.42
CA SER A 47 4.47 -9.11 15.65
C SER A 47 3.66 -9.69 14.47
N ILE A 48 4.15 -9.53 13.25
CA ILE A 48 3.47 -9.98 12.02
C ILE A 48 4.10 -11.24 11.40
N VAL A 49 5.29 -11.67 11.83
CA VAL A 49 5.91 -12.90 11.33
C VAL A 49 5.27 -14.10 12.02
N ASP A 50 4.66 -14.96 11.25
CA ASP A 50 4.01 -16.17 11.78
C ASP A 50 4.74 -17.46 11.40
N TRP A 51 5.56 -17.42 10.34
CA TRP A 51 6.33 -18.57 9.91
C TRP A 51 7.69 -18.19 9.32
N VAL A 52 8.71 -19.01 9.63
CA VAL A 52 10.05 -18.93 9.03
C VAL A 52 10.48 -20.36 8.69
N ARG A 53 11.00 -20.59 7.48
CA ARG A 53 11.52 -21.91 7.05
C ARG A 53 12.76 -21.77 6.19
N ARG A 54 13.61 -22.76 6.24
CA ARG A 54 14.61 -22.98 5.19
C ARG A 54 13.95 -23.64 3.98
N VAL A 55 14.38 -23.23 2.81
CA VAL A 55 13.88 -23.72 1.53
C VAL A 55 15.05 -24.04 0.59
N ASP A 56 14.82 -24.95 -0.35
CA ASP A 56 15.72 -25.17 -1.45
C ASP A 56 15.36 -24.16 -2.57
N VAL A 57 16.38 -23.47 -3.08
CA VAL A 57 16.20 -22.46 -4.13
C VAL A 57 16.96 -22.96 -5.37
N HIS A 58 16.26 -22.98 -6.49
CA HIS A 58 16.79 -23.46 -7.78
C HIS A 58 16.90 -22.29 -8.76
N PRO A 59 18.05 -21.58 -8.80
CA PRO A 59 18.23 -20.38 -9.63
C PRO A 59 18.01 -20.62 -11.13
N ASP A 60 18.30 -21.83 -11.60
CA ASP A 60 18.17 -22.20 -13.03
C ASP A 60 16.73 -22.13 -13.52
N ALA A 61 15.74 -22.26 -12.60
CA ALA A 61 14.33 -22.08 -12.91
C ALA A 61 14.01 -20.68 -13.45
N LEU A 62 14.80 -19.67 -13.07
CA LEU A 62 14.65 -18.29 -13.52
C LEU A 62 14.98 -18.08 -15.00
N SER A 63 15.46 -19.08 -15.71
CA SER A 63 15.64 -19.03 -17.18
C SER A 63 14.32 -19.25 -17.93
N GLY A 64 13.31 -19.88 -17.30
CA GLY A 64 12.02 -20.21 -17.89
C GLY A 64 11.04 -19.05 -17.95
N ASP A 65 9.98 -19.22 -18.75
CA ASP A 65 8.86 -18.26 -18.86
C ASP A 65 7.88 -18.40 -17.69
N SER A 66 7.93 -19.49 -16.95
CA SER A 66 7.15 -19.71 -15.75
C SER A 66 7.96 -20.43 -14.68
N ILE A 67 7.66 -20.10 -13.41
CA ILE A 67 8.27 -20.74 -12.25
C ILE A 67 7.19 -21.19 -11.28
N GLU A 68 7.48 -22.22 -10.49
CA GLU A 68 6.65 -22.67 -9.37
C GLU A 68 7.36 -22.34 -8.05
N VAL A 69 6.58 -21.87 -7.08
CA VAL A 69 7.06 -21.48 -5.77
C VAL A 69 6.21 -22.15 -4.70
N ASP A 70 6.82 -22.95 -3.85
CA ASP A 70 6.16 -23.52 -2.67
C ASP A 70 6.13 -22.47 -1.55
N LEU A 71 4.93 -22.09 -1.15
CA LEU A 71 4.67 -21.12 -0.10
C LEU A 71 3.89 -21.79 1.03
N PHE A 72 4.58 -22.49 1.91
CA PHE A 72 4.04 -23.20 3.09
C PHE A 72 2.91 -24.19 2.80
N ASP A 73 1.73 -23.71 2.51
CA ASP A 73 0.48 -24.44 2.33
C ASP A 73 -0.06 -24.40 0.90
N VAL A 74 0.61 -23.66 0.03
CA VAL A 74 0.20 -23.49 -1.37
C VAL A 74 1.40 -23.45 -2.30
N THR A 75 1.28 -24.08 -3.47
CA THR A 75 2.23 -23.89 -4.59
C THR A 75 1.63 -22.90 -5.56
N VAL A 76 2.38 -21.85 -5.85
CA VAL A 76 1.96 -20.78 -6.76
C VAL A 76 2.78 -20.88 -8.04
N ARG A 77 2.11 -20.82 -9.17
CA ARG A 77 2.71 -20.68 -10.48
C ARG A 77 2.72 -19.22 -10.89
N LEU A 78 3.89 -18.76 -11.34
CA LEU A 78 4.13 -17.42 -11.81
C LEU A 78 4.54 -17.44 -13.27
N GLU A 79 3.94 -16.58 -14.07
CA GLU A 79 4.28 -16.42 -15.49
C GLU A 79 5.13 -15.17 -15.67
N ARG A 80 6.16 -15.24 -16.54
CA ARG A 80 7.03 -14.09 -16.83
C ARG A 80 6.23 -12.95 -17.47
N VAL A 81 6.41 -11.75 -16.99
CA VAL A 81 5.84 -10.54 -17.62
C VAL A 81 6.71 -10.14 -18.81
N ALA A 82 6.11 -10.15 -20.02
CA ALA A 82 6.77 -9.70 -21.22
C ALA A 82 7.03 -8.18 -21.17
N GLY A 83 8.24 -7.76 -21.56
CA GLY A 83 8.59 -6.34 -21.66
C GLY A 83 9.22 -5.72 -20.40
N TYR A 84 9.42 -6.47 -19.32
CA TYR A 84 10.29 -6.03 -18.24
C TYR A 84 11.76 -6.34 -18.63
N PRO A 85 12.56 -5.33 -18.99
CA PRO A 85 13.96 -5.56 -19.32
C PRO A 85 14.70 -6.02 -18.08
N ALA A 86 15.52 -7.04 -18.19
CA ALA A 86 16.54 -7.32 -17.20
C ALA A 86 17.46 -6.08 -17.14
N GLY A 87 17.38 -5.30 -16.07
CA GLY A 87 18.06 -4.02 -15.95
C GLY A 87 17.22 -2.82 -16.42
N GLY A 88 15.92 -2.82 -16.10
CA GLY A 88 14.98 -1.78 -16.51
C GLY A 88 15.48 -0.36 -16.24
N ALA A 89 15.26 0.53 -17.21
CA ALA A 89 15.54 1.94 -17.06
C ALA A 89 14.85 2.48 -15.81
N PRO A 90 15.50 3.38 -15.05
CA PRO A 90 14.88 4.02 -13.91
C PRO A 90 13.60 4.73 -14.38
N ASP A 91 12.57 4.66 -13.53
CA ASP A 91 11.34 5.42 -13.71
C ASP A 91 11.68 6.90 -14.07
N PRO A 92 11.11 7.46 -15.13
CA PRO A 92 11.43 8.84 -15.56
C PRO A 92 11.09 9.93 -14.54
N VAL A 93 10.41 9.60 -13.46
CA VAL A 93 10.16 10.54 -12.36
C VAL A 93 11.47 10.80 -11.60
N HIS A 94 11.89 12.03 -11.58
CA HIS A 94 13.15 12.51 -11.02
C HIS A 94 13.42 11.93 -9.62
N VAL A 95 14.50 11.16 -9.49
CA VAL A 95 15.06 10.76 -8.21
C VAL A 95 16.00 11.88 -7.75
N LEU A 96 15.57 12.64 -6.75
CA LEU A 96 16.41 13.68 -6.14
C LEU A 96 17.15 13.04 -4.96
N ALA A 97 18.40 12.65 -5.17
CA ALA A 97 19.27 12.12 -4.13
C ALA A 97 20.17 13.23 -3.55
N VAL A 98 20.33 13.24 -2.23
CA VAL A 98 21.38 14.06 -1.61
C VAL A 98 22.71 13.34 -1.80
N GLN A 99 23.64 14.00 -2.47
CA GLN A 99 25.05 13.71 -2.30
C GLN A 99 25.56 14.46 -1.06
N ASN A 100 25.27 13.97 0.12
CA ASN A 100 26.06 14.40 1.27
C ASN A 100 27.41 13.70 1.17
N GLY A 101 28.50 14.48 1.18
CA GLY A 101 29.88 14.04 1.05
C GLY A 101 30.41 13.15 2.19
N GLY A 102 29.55 12.30 2.76
CA GLY A 102 29.91 11.18 3.60
C GLY A 102 30.05 9.95 2.71
N THR A 103 31.15 9.24 2.84
CA THR A 103 31.40 7.94 2.22
C THR A 103 30.24 7.01 2.56
N SER A 104 29.21 7.02 1.72
CA SER A 104 28.18 5.98 1.76
C SER A 104 28.88 4.69 1.40
N SER A 105 28.97 3.78 2.36
CA SER A 105 29.22 2.37 2.08
C SER A 105 28.16 1.97 1.06
N GLY A 106 28.55 1.98 -0.23
CA GLY A 106 27.63 1.79 -1.33
C GLY A 106 27.03 0.41 -1.27
N MET A 107 25.77 0.32 -0.84
CA MET A 107 24.97 -0.85 -1.17
C MET A 107 24.86 -0.88 -2.69
N MET A 108 25.55 -1.84 -3.31
CA MET A 108 25.41 -2.08 -4.74
C MET A 108 23.94 -2.39 -5.04
N PRO A 109 23.36 -1.82 -6.10
CA PRO A 109 21.98 -2.12 -6.46
C PRO A 109 21.83 -3.62 -6.70
N SER A 110 20.77 -4.21 -6.18
CA SER A 110 20.45 -5.61 -6.45
C SER A 110 20.15 -5.78 -7.94
N ARG A 111 20.62 -6.91 -8.51
CA ARG A 111 20.39 -7.21 -9.92
C ARG A 111 19.07 -7.95 -10.08
N LEU A 112 18.13 -7.38 -10.82
CA LEU A 112 16.89 -8.07 -11.18
C LEU A 112 17.20 -9.33 -12.01
N ARG A 113 16.74 -10.49 -11.55
CA ARG A 113 16.89 -11.77 -12.21
C ARG A 113 15.63 -12.20 -12.93
N TRP A 114 14.48 -11.92 -12.36
CA TRP A 114 13.19 -12.34 -12.89
C TRP A 114 12.04 -11.49 -12.36
N ALA A 115 11.00 -11.30 -13.18
CA ALA A 115 9.75 -10.68 -12.77
C ALA A 115 8.58 -11.44 -13.38
N GLY A 116 7.53 -11.65 -12.61
CA GLY A 116 6.34 -12.38 -13.03
C GLY A 116 5.09 -12.01 -12.24
N THR A 117 3.97 -12.63 -12.59
CA THR A 117 2.65 -12.38 -11.99
C THR A 117 1.88 -13.66 -11.78
N THR A 118 0.98 -13.67 -10.82
CA THR A 118 0.15 -14.83 -10.44
C THR A 118 -1.06 -15.06 -11.32
N ALA A 119 -1.40 -14.22 -12.23
CA ALA A 119 -2.42 -14.34 -13.28
C ALA A 119 -3.18 -13.05 -13.60
N SER A 120 -3.97 -13.11 -14.66
CA SER A 120 -4.76 -12.04 -15.22
C SER A 120 -5.77 -11.47 -14.23
N SER A 121 -5.53 -10.32 -13.66
CA SER A 121 -6.58 -9.51 -13.09
C SER A 121 -6.87 -8.30 -13.99
N SER A 122 -8.13 -7.94 -14.10
CA SER A 122 -8.62 -6.88 -15.00
C SER A 122 -8.63 -5.48 -14.35
N SER A 123 -7.90 -5.28 -13.24
CA SER A 123 -7.85 -4.00 -12.54
C SER A 123 -6.82 -3.06 -13.17
N PRO A 124 -7.06 -1.77 -13.31
CA PRO A 124 -6.10 -0.81 -13.85
C PRO A 124 -4.82 -0.67 -12.99
N CYS A 125 -4.82 -1.23 -11.77
CA CYS A 125 -3.64 -1.29 -10.90
C CYS A 125 -2.89 -2.63 -10.98
N THR A 126 -3.18 -3.47 -11.98
CA THR A 126 -2.70 -4.86 -12.10
C THR A 126 -1.27 -5.02 -12.55
N ASP A 127 -0.68 -4.02 -13.16
CA ASP A 127 0.76 -4.06 -13.45
C ASP A 127 1.60 -4.27 -12.17
N VAL A 128 0.93 -4.30 -11.03
CA VAL A 128 1.55 -4.40 -9.71
C VAL A 128 0.91 -5.46 -8.80
N GLU A 129 -0.34 -5.92 -9.05
CA GLU A 129 -1.00 -6.93 -8.21
C GLU A 129 -0.58 -8.35 -8.60
N GLY A 130 -0.05 -9.10 -7.63
CA GLY A 130 0.49 -10.43 -7.88
C GLY A 130 1.84 -10.42 -8.61
N THR A 131 2.47 -9.27 -8.84
CA THR A 131 3.82 -9.23 -9.41
C THR A 131 4.84 -9.68 -8.37
N VAL A 132 5.77 -10.48 -8.84
CA VAL A 132 6.92 -10.95 -8.10
C VAL A 132 8.18 -10.51 -8.80
N ARG A 133 9.14 -10.03 -8.04
CA ARG A 133 10.48 -9.71 -8.53
C ARG A 133 11.46 -10.58 -7.77
N VAL A 134 12.32 -11.26 -8.51
CA VAL A 134 13.44 -11.99 -7.93
C VAL A 134 14.70 -11.19 -8.23
N SER A 135 15.36 -10.71 -7.21
CA SER A 135 16.59 -9.94 -7.29
C SER A 135 17.76 -10.72 -6.68
N GLU A 136 18.95 -10.35 -7.05
CA GLU A 136 20.19 -10.88 -6.51
C GLU A 136 20.93 -9.77 -5.77
N ALA A 137 21.16 -9.96 -4.47
CA ALA A 137 21.94 -9.05 -3.66
C ALA A 137 23.43 -9.08 -4.07
N SER A 138 24.21 -8.09 -3.61
CA SER A 138 25.63 -7.98 -3.89
C SER A 138 26.47 -9.18 -3.42
N ASP A 139 25.96 -9.95 -2.45
CA ASP A 139 26.57 -11.16 -1.93
C ASP A 139 26.12 -12.44 -2.67
N GLY A 140 25.39 -12.29 -3.78
CA GLY A 140 24.89 -13.40 -4.61
C GLY A 140 23.62 -14.07 -4.07
N ARG A 141 23.08 -13.64 -2.94
CA ARG A 141 21.85 -14.21 -2.41
C ARG A 141 20.63 -13.73 -3.20
N LEU A 142 19.74 -14.65 -3.52
CA LEU A 142 18.46 -14.30 -4.14
C LEU A 142 17.48 -13.79 -3.10
N GLN A 143 16.72 -12.78 -3.50
CA GLN A 143 15.67 -12.17 -2.72
C GLN A 143 14.40 -12.08 -3.54
N ALA A 144 13.25 -12.34 -2.92
CA ALA A 144 11.97 -12.15 -3.58
C ALA A 144 10.87 -11.84 -2.56
N ILE A 145 9.84 -11.13 -3.02
CA ILE A 145 8.63 -10.87 -2.25
C ILE A 145 7.44 -11.37 -3.03
N PHE A 146 6.62 -12.17 -2.36
CA PHE A 146 5.37 -12.71 -2.89
C PHE A 146 4.22 -12.21 -2.03
N ASN A 147 3.18 -11.69 -2.66
CA ASN A 147 2.01 -11.15 -1.97
C ASN A 147 0.78 -11.94 -2.39
N ILE A 148 0.24 -12.76 -1.48
CA ILE A 148 -0.88 -13.65 -1.76
C ILE A 148 -1.93 -13.51 -0.66
N GLY A 149 -3.08 -12.95 -1.01
CA GLY A 149 -4.15 -12.69 -0.06
C GLY A 149 -3.68 -11.84 1.12
N SER A 150 -3.91 -12.30 2.32
CA SER A 150 -3.52 -11.61 3.57
C SER A 150 -2.09 -11.93 4.03
N PHE A 151 -1.27 -12.57 3.19
CA PHE A 151 0.09 -12.96 3.56
C PHE A 151 1.12 -12.31 2.63
N ARG A 152 2.25 -11.94 3.23
CA ARG A 152 3.47 -11.56 2.52
C ARG A 152 4.53 -12.63 2.79
N TYR A 153 5.12 -13.13 1.73
CA TYR A 153 6.23 -14.08 1.79
C TYR A 153 7.50 -13.37 1.31
N GLU A 154 8.56 -13.51 2.07
CA GLU A 154 9.87 -12.93 1.73
C GLU A 154 10.90 -14.03 1.65
N LEU A 155 11.52 -14.18 0.48
CA LEU A 155 12.68 -15.05 0.29
C LEU A 155 13.95 -14.22 0.55
N GLN A 156 14.80 -14.71 1.42
CA GLN A 156 16.12 -14.14 1.71
C GLN A 156 17.19 -15.25 1.66
N GLY A 157 17.80 -15.42 0.49
CA GLY A 157 18.67 -16.56 0.21
C GLY A 157 17.90 -17.88 0.27
N SER A 158 18.19 -18.71 1.26
CA SER A 158 17.50 -20.00 1.50
C SER A 158 16.49 -19.94 2.66
N VAL A 159 16.07 -18.75 3.07
CA VAL A 159 15.08 -18.57 4.15
C VAL A 159 13.83 -17.97 3.56
N LEU A 160 12.68 -18.63 3.76
CA LEU A 160 11.36 -18.13 3.42
C LEU A 160 10.64 -17.72 4.70
N ILE A 161 10.17 -16.46 4.72
CA ILE A 161 9.47 -15.83 5.84
C ILE A 161 8.05 -15.57 5.40
N ARG A 162 7.05 -15.94 6.22
CA ARG A 162 5.66 -15.52 6.03
C ARG A 162 5.29 -14.48 7.07
N LYS A 163 4.71 -13.39 6.60
CA LYS A 163 4.13 -12.32 7.43
C LYS A 163 2.61 -12.34 7.28
N ASP A 164 1.90 -12.45 8.40
CA ASP A 164 0.45 -12.34 8.45
C ASP A 164 0.04 -10.86 8.58
N LEU A 165 -0.46 -10.31 7.49
CA LEU A 165 -0.81 -8.90 7.40
C LEU A 165 -2.09 -8.54 8.17
N ARG A 166 -2.85 -9.52 8.62
CA ARG A 166 -3.98 -9.30 9.52
C ARG A 166 -3.54 -8.90 10.92
N ARG A 167 -2.25 -9.13 11.24
CA ARG A 167 -1.62 -8.71 12.50
C ARG A 167 -0.93 -7.36 12.42
N LEU A 168 -1.06 -6.66 11.27
CA LEU A 168 -0.56 -5.30 11.18
C LEU A 168 -1.30 -4.41 12.16
N PRO A 169 -0.61 -3.49 12.86
CA PRO A 169 -1.27 -2.54 13.74
C PRO A 169 -2.16 -1.59 12.92
N ARG A 170 -3.08 -0.94 13.62
CA ARG A 170 -3.84 0.17 13.04
C ARG A 170 -2.93 1.39 12.82
N GLU A 171 -3.42 2.36 12.08
CA GLU A 171 -2.83 3.68 11.97
C GLU A 171 -2.86 4.40 13.34
N ALA A 172 -1.88 5.26 13.60
CA ALA A 172 -1.88 6.10 14.80
C ALA A 172 -2.88 7.27 14.63
N PRO A 173 -3.42 7.81 15.73
CA PRO A 173 -4.23 9.02 15.68
C PRO A 173 -3.45 10.19 15.05
N VAL A 174 -4.14 11.12 14.39
CA VAL A 174 -3.53 12.35 13.86
C VAL A 174 -2.75 13.08 14.95
N ARG A 175 -1.61 13.64 14.58
CA ARG A 175 -0.69 14.27 15.54
C ARG A 175 -1.20 15.61 16.05
N ASP A 176 -1.72 16.44 15.15
CA ASP A 176 -2.23 17.78 15.48
C ASP A 176 -3.62 17.99 14.85
N VAL A 177 -4.52 18.47 15.65
CA VAL A 177 -5.86 18.79 15.19
C VAL A 177 -6.05 20.30 14.95
N GLY A 178 -5.10 21.14 15.36
CA GLY A 178 -4.99 22.57 15.16
C GLY A 178 -6.30 23.37 15.26
N PRO A 179 -6.27 24.68 15.24
CA PRO A 179 -7.49 25.50 15.13
C PRO A 179 -8.21 25.22 13.81
N ALA A 180 -9.52 25.43 13.78
CA ALA A 180 -10.30 25.32 12.55
C ALA A 180 -9.69 26.22 11.46
N VAL A 181 -9.55 25.70 10.24
CA VAL A 181 -9.16 26.54 9.10
C VAL A 181 -10.35 27.44 8.78
N PRO A 182 -10.21 28.78 8.87
CA PRO A 182 -11.29 29.68 8.52
C PRO A 182 -11.71 29.43 7.06
N GLY A 183 -13.01 29.19 6.84
CA GLY A 183 -13.56 28.97 5.51
C GLY A 183 -13.77 27.51 5.09
N ALA A 184 -13.17 26.54 5.76
CA ALA A 184 -13.37 25.11 5.42
C ALA A 184 -14.78 24.58 5.70
N ALA A 185 -15.55 25.24 6.58
CA ALA A 185 -16.93 24.88 6.88
C ALA A 185 -17.98 25.69 6.08
N ALA A 186 -17.58 26.69 5.31
CA ALA A 186 -18.49 27.67 4.72
C ALA A 186 -18.66 27.58 3.19
N SER A 187 -17.84 26.83 2.48
CA SER A 187 -18.01 26.67 1.03
C SER A 187 -18.60 25.31 0.67
N ALA A 188 -19.86 25.11 1.07
CA ALA A 188 -20.69 24.02 0.55
C ALA A 188 -21.13 24.27 -0.92
N GLU A 189 -20.48 25.22 -1.62
CA GLU A 189 -20.63 25.31 -3.07
C GLU A 189 -19.86 24.15 -3.71
N ALA A 190 -20.53 23.49 -4.65
CA ALA A 190 -19.92 22.45 -5.45
C ALA A 190 -18.55 22.93 -5.92
N GLY A 191 -17.49 22.27 -5.47
CA GLY A 191 -16.13 22.65 -5.87
C GLY A 191 -16.01 22.69 -7.39
N PRO A 192 -14.92 23.25 -7.94
CA PRO A 192 -14.76 23.47 -9.36
C PRO A 192 -15.08 22.23 -10.15
N ALA A 193 -15.69 22.39 -11.33
CA ALA A 193 -15.97 21.26 -12.22
C ALA A 193 -14.65 20.59 -12.61
N GLY A 194 -14.53 19.30 -12.34
CA GLY A 194 -13.35 18.50 -12.65
C GLY A 194 -12.62 17.97 -11.44
N LYS A 195 -11.61 17.12 -11.71
CA LYS A 195 -10.74 16.57 -10.68
C LYS A 195 -9.71 17.60 -10.20
N SER A 196 -9.43 17.56 -8.90
CA SER A 196 -8.30 18.28 -8.29
C SER A 196 -7.10 17.34 -8.19
N THR A 197 -5.96 17.75 -8.71
CA THR A 197 -4.73 16.97 -8.67
C THR A 197 -3.88 17.40 -7.49
N ALA A 198 -3.66 16.50 -6.53
CA ALA A 198 -2.74 16.73 -5.43
C ALA A 198 -1.40 16.04 -5.70
N ARG A 199 -0.33 16.83 -5.72
CA ARG A 199 1.03 16.35 -6.00
C ARG A 199 1.70 15.90 -4.71
N VAL A 200 2.14 14.62 -4.69
CA VAL A 200 2.74 13.99 -3.54
C VAL A 200 4.22 13.74 -3.77
N LEU A 201 5.07 14.28 -2.91
CA LEU A 201 6.49 13.94 -2.84
C LEU A 201 6.65 12.75 -1.89
N PHE A 202 7.25 11.67 -2.38
CA PHE A 202 7.56 10.49 -1.57
C PHE A 202 9.00 10.52 -1.09
N GLY A 203 9.19 10.43 0.22
CA GLY A 203 10.48 10.23 0.85
C GLY A 203 10.64 8.79 1.34
N TYR A 204 11.85 8.28 1.30
CA TYR A 204 12.11 6.89 1.73
C TYR A 204 13.22 6.88 2.78
N GLY A 205 12.94 6.29 3.93
CA GLY A 205 13.94 5.95 4.91
C GLY A 205 14.90 4.88 4.39
N THR A 206 16.07 4.78 4.99
CA THR A 206 17.10 3.84 4.51
C THR A 206 16.70 2.38 4.70
N ALA A 207 15.96 2.05 5.76
CA ALA A 207 15.45 0.70 5.97
C ALA A 207 14.28 0.40 5.01
N ALA A 208 13.35 1.37 4.84
CA ALA A 208 12.23 1.23 3.90
C ALA A 208 12.72 1.04 2.45
N LEU A 209 13.78 1.74 2.06
CA LEU A 209 14.35 1.61 0.73
C LEU A 209 14.95 0.22 0.50
N GLY A 210 15.53 -0.39 1.53
CA GLY A 210 16.12 -1.72 1.47
C GLY A 210 17.21 -1.83 0.41
N SER A 211 17.41 -3.04 -0.09
CA SER A 211 18.40 -3.36 -1.14
C SER A 211 17.85 -3.21 -2.57
N ASP A 212 16.55 -3.24 -2.76
CA ASP A 212 15.89 -3.09 -4.08
C ASP A 212 14.97 -1.86 -4.11
N ARG A 213 15.51 -0.76 -4.65
CA ARG A 213 14.78 0.50 -4.78
C ARG A 213 13.57 0.39 -5.71
N GLU A 214 13.73 -0.37 -6.79
CA GLU A 214 12.67 -0.51 -7.79
C GLU A 214 11.48 -1.26 -7.24
N GLU A 215 11.71 -2.22 -6.34
CA GLU A 215 10.62 -2.89 -5.64
C GLU A 215 9.80 -1.91 -4.82
N VAL A 216 10.46 -1.10 -4.00
CA VAL A 216 9.79 -0.10 -3.14
C VAL A 216 9.04 0.93 -3.98
N PHE A 217 9.64 1.39 -5.09
CA PHE A 217 8.97 2.31 -6.00
C PHE A 217 7.77 1.66 -6.70
N ALA A 218 7.83 0.36 -7.01
CA ALA A 218 6.70 -0.38 -7.55
C ALA A 218 5.59 -0.54 -6.51
N GLU A 219 5.91 -0.88 -5.27
CA GLU A 219 4.94 -0.93 -4.15
C GLU A 219 4.24 0.44 -3.98
N MET A 220 5.00 1.53 -4.09
CA MET A 220 4.45 2.89 -3.99
C MET A 220 3.53 3.23 -5.17
N ARG A 221 3.94 2.93 -6.41
CA ARG A 221 3.07 3.13 -7.59
C ARG A 221 1.74 2.40 -7.43
N LYS A 222 1.79 1.17 -6.91
CA LYS A 222 0.58 0.39 -6.61
C LYS A 222 -0.29 1.07 -5.54
N ALA A 223 0.31 1.52 -4.45
CA ALA A 223 -0.43 2.17 -3.36
C ALA A 223 -1.13 3.45 -3.85
N VAL A 224 -0.46 4.26 -4.67
CA VAL A 224 -1.05 5.46 -5.31
C VAL A 224 -2.18 5.08 -6.27
N CYS A 225 -1.97 4.07 -7.12
CA CYS A 225 -2.99 3.60 -8.03
C CYS A 225 -4.25 3.11 -7.28
N LEU A 226 -4.07 2.35 -6.21
CA LEU A 226 -5.18 1.85 -5.38
C LEU A 226 -5.90 2.99 -4.64
N ALA A 227 -5.18 4.01 -4.18
CA ALA A 227 -5.77 5.20 -3.60
C ALA A 227 -6.63 5.94 -4.63
N ASN A 228 -6.10 6.21 -5.82
CA ASN A 228 -6.83 6.85 -6.92
C ASN A 228 -8.04 6.02 -7.36
N LYS A 229 -7.91 4.68 -7.40
CA LYS A 229 -9.05 3.81 -7.66
C LYS A 229 -10.12 3.94 -6.57
N GLY A 230 -9.76 3.94 -5.29
CA GLY A 230 -10.68 4.14 -4.18
C GLY A 230 -11.40 5.48 -4.26
N PHE A 231 -10.70 6.56 -4.62
CA PHE A 231 -11.32 7.86 -4.87
C PHE A 231 -12.31 7.80 -6.03
N SER A 232 -11.89 7.27 -7.17
CA SER A 232 -12.74 7.18 -8.37
C SER A 232 -13.98 6.32 -8.13
N ASP A 233 -13.81 5.13 -7.55
CA ASP A 233 -14.93 4.21 -7.26
C ASP A 233 -15.92 4.81 -6.25
N SER A 234 -15.47 5.74 -5.43
CA SER A 234 -16.29 6.44 -4.43
C SER A 234 -16.85 7.79 -4.93
N GLY A 235 -16.58 8.18 -6.16
CA GLY A 235 -17.05 9.48 -6.70
C GLY A 235 -16.31 10.70 -6.14
N ILE A 236 -15.11 10.49 -5.57
CA ILE A 236 -14.25 11.56 -5.07
C ILE A 236 -13.44 12.13 -6.23
N GLN A 237 -13.51 13.45 -6.41
CA GLN A 237 -12.85 14.15 -7.50
C GLN A 237 -11.41 14.57 -7.14
N ILE A 238 -10.64 13.64 -6.58
CA ILE A 238 -9.22 13.78 -6.28
C ILE A 238 -8.43 12.83 -7.16
N GLU A 239 -7.28 13.30 -7.64
CA GLU A 239 -6.26 12.49 -8.25
C GLU A 239 -4.91 12.76 -7.58
N LEU A 240 -4.27 11.72 -7.07
CA LEU A 240 -2.90 11.83 -6.56
C LEU A 240 -1.93 11.66 -7.71
N GLU A 241 -1.06 12.64 -7.87
CA GLU A 241 0.05 12.59 -8.80
C GLU A 241 1.37 12.57 -8.02
N ARG A 242 2.30 11.76 -8.50
CA ARG A 242 3.62 11.67 -7.90
C ARG A 242 4.50 12.83 -8.36
N ALA A 243 4.80 13.78 -7.46
CA ALA A 243 5.71 14.89 -7.73
C ALA A 243 7.18 14.47 -7.81
N GLY A 244 7.55 13.39 -7.17
CA GLY A 244 8.91 12.86 -7.19
C GLY A 244 9.19 11.86 -6.08
N ASN A 245 10.41 11.30 -6.09
CA ASN A 245 10.96 10.47 -5.04
C ASN A 245 12.19 11.16 -4.42
N ALA A 246 12.29 11.17 -3.11
CA ALA A 246 13.40 11.76 -2.37
C ALA A 246 14.08 10.73 -1.47
N LEU A 247 15.41 10.72 -1.45
CA LEU A 247 16.23 9.80 -0.68
C LEU A 247 17.06 10.60 0.33
N PRO A 248 16.48 10.98 1.50
CA PRO A 248 17.15 11.86 2.46
C PRO A 248 18.33 11.21 3.18
N GLY A 249 18.59 9.91 3.01
CA GLY A 249 19.59 9.17 3.78
C GLY A 249 19.25 9.05 5.26
N TYR A 250 17.98 9.19 5.60
CA TYR A 250 17.45 9.16 6.97
C TYR A 250 17.21 7.73 7.43
N ARG A 251 17.67 7.40 8.64
CA ARG A 251 17.38 6.11 9.28
C ARG A 251 16.17 6.28 10.19
N GLU A 252 15.09 5.65 9.79
CA GLU A 252 13.85 5.66 10.53
C GLU A 252 13.91 4.79 11.80
N THR A 253 13.21 5.24 12.85
CA THR A 253 13.11 4.55 14.15
C THR A 253 11.66 4.31 14.58
N GLY A 254 10.68 4.82 13.83
CA GLY A 254 9.26 4.66 14.06
C GLY A 254 8.45 5.70 13.30
N VAL A 255 7.18 5.41 13.06
CA VAL A 255 6.28 6.30 12.33
C VAL A 255 6.19 7.67 13.00
N THR A 256 5.91 7.69 14.31
CA THR A 256 5.75 8.94 15.07
C THR A 256 7.05 9.74 15.11
N GLN A 257 8.20 9.11 15.37
CA GLN A 257 9.48 9.80 15.40
C GLN A 257 9.86 10.36 14.02
N THR A 258 9.62 9.59 12.96
CA THR A 258 9.86 10.05 11.59
C THR A 258 9.00 11.27 11.26
N LEU A 259 7.75 11.30 11.73
CA LEU A 259 6.87 12.44 11.56
C LEU A 259 7.33 13.65 12.37
N ASP A 260 7.77 13.48 13.62
CA ASP A 260 8.34 14.54 14.44
C ASP A 260 9.60 15.15 13.79
N ASP A 261 10.49 14.32 13.27
CA ASP A 261 11.70 14.76 12.56
C ASP A 261 11.38 15.49 11.25
N LEU A 262 10.32 15.06 10.55
CA LEU A 262 9.82 15.73 9.36
C LEU A 262 9.25 17.12 9.73
N MET A 263 8.52 17.22 10.85
CA MET A 263 7.94 18.45 11.34
C MET A 263 8.96 19.41 12.00
N ALA A 264 10.15 18.95 12.38
CA ALA A 264 11.22 19.80 12.90
C ALA A 264 11.72 20.84 11.88
N GLY A 265 11.23 20.79 10.65
CA GLY A 265 11.42 21.77 9.61
C GLY A 265 12.80 21.71 8.95
N ARG A 266 13.16 22.77 8.21
CA ARG A 266 14.35 22.83 7.32
C ARG A 266 15.70 22.56 8.02
N ARG A 267 15.79 22.72 9.33
CA ARG A 267 17.01 22.49 10.12
C ARG A 267 17.04 21.11 10.80
N GLY A 268 15.93 20.37 10.75
CA GLY A 268 15.84 19.01 11.30
C GLY A 268 16.53 17.96 10.44
N ALA A 269 16.56 16.74 10.92
CA ALA A 269 17.16 15.58 10.25
C ALA A 269 16.56 15.33 8.85
N LEU A 270 15.27 15.65 8.68
CA LEU A 270 14.55 15.59 7.40
C LEU A 270 14.35 16.95 6.72
N GLY A 271 15.14 17.98 7.09
CA GLY A 271 15.07 19.31 6.52
C GLY A 271 15.24 19.38 5.00
N PHE A 272 15.95 18.42 4.42
CA PHE A 272 16.05 18.21 3.00
C PHE A 272 14.69 17.99 2.32
N MET A 273 13.78 17.28 2.96
CA MET A 273 12.44 17.01 2.41
C MET A 273 11.65 18.30 2.14
N HIS A 274 11.80 19.32 3.00
CA HIS A 274 11.17 20.61 2.80
C HIS A 274 11.73 21.36 1.58
N GLN A 275 13.03 21.27 1.34
CA GLN A 275 13.67 21.89 0.18
C GLN A 275 13.22 21.20 -1.12
N VAL A 276 13.22 19.86 -1.13
CA VAL A 276 12.75 19.09 -2.30
C VAL A 276 11.27 19.34 -2.55
N ARG A 277 10.44 19.43 -1.51
CA ARG A 277 9.03 19.77 -1.63
C ARG A 277 8.81 21.10 -2.37
N ASP A 278 9.57 22.13 -2.00
CA ASP A 278 9.46 23.44 -2.64
C ASP A 278 9.88 23.43 -4.13
N VAL A 279 10.93 22.67 -4.44
CA VAL A 279 11.42 22.50 -5.82
C VAL A 279 10.41 21.70 -6.64
N ALA A 280 9.91 20.60 -6.11
CA ALA A 280 8.96 19.72 -6.77
C ALA A 280 7.54 20.30 -6.81
N LYS A 281 7.28 21.43 -6.10
CA LYS A 281 5.94 22.01 -5.94
C LYS A 281 4.92 20.99 -5.43
N ALA A 282 5.33 20.14 -4.48
CA ALA A 282 4.49 19.09 -3.96
C ALA A 282 3.54 19.60 -2.86
N ASP A 283 2.27 19.33 -3.01
CA ASP A 283 1.23 19.74 -2.06
C ASP A 283 1.36 18.95 -0.75
N ILE A 284 1.71 17.67 -0.86
CA ILE A 284 1.84 16.73 0.26
C ILE A 284 3.24 16.11 0.24
N VAL A 285 3.80 15.85 1.42
CA VAL A 285 4.98 15.00 1.60
C VAL A 285 4.58 13.76 2.39
N LEU A 286 4.91 12.60 1.86
CA LEU A 286 4.67 11.32 2.51
C LEU A 286 5.98 10.54 2.62
N MET A 287 6.39 10.25 3.86
CA MET A 287 7.56 9.42 4.14
C MET A 287 7.17 7.95 4.24
N ILE A 288 7.98 7.10 3.67
CA ILE A 288 7.88 5.65 3.83
C ILE A 288 8.94 5.21 4.83
N SER A 289 8.51 4.54 5.89
CA SER A 289 9.37 3.95 6.91
C SER A 289 9.28 2.41 6.89
N ASP A 290 10.31 1.74 7.38
CA ASP A 290 10.28 0.31 7.68
C ASP A 290 10.98 0.07 9.02
N THR A 291 10.20 -0.17 10.05
CA THR A 291 10.69 -0.43 11.40
C THR A 291 10.80 -1.93 11.72
N GLY A 292 10.59 -2.76 10.71
CA GLY A 292 10.73 -4.22 10.82
C GLY A 292 9.83 -4.82 11.89
N SER A 293 10.44 -5.44 12.91
CA SER A 293 9.72 -6.07 14.03
C SER A 293 9.18 -5.07 15.06
N SER A 294 9.65 -3.83 15.04
CA SER A 294 9.23 -2.77 15.99
C SER A 294 8.00 -1.99 15.49
N LEU A 295 7.23 -2.56 14.60
CA LEU A 295 6.05 -1.96 13.99
C LEU A 295 4.96 -1.67 15.03
N SER A 296 4.76 -0.39 15.35
CA SER A 296 3.78 0.06 16.36
C SER A 296 2.50 0.64 15.74
N SER A 297 2.58 1.17 14.51
CA SER A 297 1.44 1.71 13.77
C SER A 297 1.71 1.65 12.27
N CYS A 298 0.64 1.55 11.47
CA CYS A 298 0.74 1.52 10.01
C CYS A 298 1.00 2.87 9.36
N GLY A 299 0.65 3.96 10.03
CA GLY A 299 0.85 5.31 9.53
C GLY A 299 0.45 6.36 10.55
N GLN A 300 0.74 7.60 10.24
CA GLN A 300 0.30 8.78 10.99
C GLN A 300 0.34 10.01 10.10
N ALA A 301 -0.77 10.74 10.05
CA ALA A 301 -0.83 12.07 9.46
C ALA A 301 -0.51 13.15 10.50
N GLN A 302 0.13 14.22 10.06
CA GLN A 302 0.42 15.35 10.95
C GLN A 302 -0.84 16.05 11.41
N ARG A 303 -1.83 16.22 10.52
CA ARG A 303 -2.97 17.08 10.85
C ARG A 303 -4.25 16.67 10.14
N LEU A 304 -5.35 16.70 10.88
CA LEU A 304 -6.68 16.58 10.32
C LEU A 304 -7.04 17.89 9.60
N LEU A 305 -7.28 17.84 8.30
CA LEU A 305 -7.44 18.99 7.40
C LEU A 305 -6.19 19.88 7.43
N ALA A 306 -5.21 19.50 6.64
CA ALA A 306 -3.90 20.10 6.65
C ALA A 306 -3.88 21.55 6.18
N THR A 307 -2.91 22.29 6.70
CA THR A 307 -2.39 23.51 6.07
C THR A 307 -1.18 23.15 5.25
N LYS A 308 -0.71 24.07 4.41
CA LYS A 308 0.51 23.86 3.61
C LYS A 308 1.70 23.44 4.48
N GLU A 309 1.86 24.04 5.67
CA GLU A 309 2.95 23.76 6.60
C GLU A 309 2.82 22.43 7.34
N ALA A 310 1.63 21.82 7.33
CA ALA A 310 1.31 20.60 8.05
C ALA A 310 0.85 19.44 7.14
N ALA A 311 1.02 19.55 5.83
CA ALA A 311 0.62 18.51 4.88
C ALA A 311 1.69 17.41 4.76
N PHE A 312 1.93 16.74 5.89
CA PHE A 312 2.92 15.69 6.04
C PHE A 312 2.29 14.43 6.63
N ALA A 313 2.72 13.28 6.15
CA ALA A 313 2.34 11.98 6.70
C ALA A 313 3.49 10.99 6.61
N VAL A 314 3.42 9.93 7.39
CA VAL A 314 4.34 8.78 7.37
C VAL A 314 3.52 7.51 7.25
N VAL A 315 3.96 6.57 6.42
CA VAL A 315 3.34 5.25 6.26
C VAL A 315 4.42 4.18 6.35
N GLU A 316 4.12 3.11 7.05
CA GLU A 316 4.98 1.95 7.16
C GLU A 316 4.89 1.10 5.88
N ARG A 317 6.05 0.68 5.34
CA ARG A 317 6.14 -0.06 4.08
C ARG A 317 5.25 -1.30 4.04
N ASN A 318 5.21 -2.06 5.16
CA ASN A 318 4.38 -3.25 5.25
C ASN A 318 2.87 -2.97 5.15
N CYS A 319 2.47 -1.71 5.33
CA CYS A 319 1.08 -1.25 5.31
C CYS A 319 0.68 -0.53 4.01
N LEU A 320 1.54 -0.53 2.97
CA LEU A 320 1.24 0.09 1.66
C LEU A 320 0.29 -0.72 0.77
N ARG A 321 -0.44 -1.68 1.32
CA ARG A 321 -1.21 -2.64 0.55
C ARG A 321 -2.68 -2.27 0.44
N ALA A 322 -3.36 -2.86 -0.56
CA ALA A 322 -4.80 -2.68 -0.78
C ALA A 322 -5.63 -3.02 0.47
N SER A 323 -5.27 -4.12 1.16
CA SER A 323 -6.01 -4.59 2.34
C SER A 323 -5.90 -3.66 3.55
N THR A 324 -4.85 -2.83 3.62
CA THR A 324 -4.68 -1.84 4.69
C THR A 324 -5.13 -0.45 4.25
N SER A 325 -4.94 -0.09 2.98
CA SER A 325 -5.20 1.24 2.41
C SER A 325 -4.57 2.40 3.20
N SER A 326 -3.46 2.12 3.93
CA SER A 326 -2.90 3.08 4.89
C SER A 326 -2.43 4.37 4.20
N LEU A 327 -1.88 4.31 2.97
CA LEU A 327 -1.55 5.51 2.21
C LEU A 327 -2.79 6.39 1.98
N ALA A 328 -3.89 5.81 1.52
CA ALA A 328 -5.14 6.53 1.29
C ALA A 328 -5.71 7.07 2.60
N HIS A 329 -5.61 6.30 3.68
CA HIS A 329 -6.06 6.68 5.03
C HIS A 329 -5.33 7.94 5.54
N GLU A 330 -4.00 7.95 5.53
CA GLU A 330 -3.23 9.11 6.01
C GLU A 330 -3.45 10.35 5.13
N ILE A 331 -3.52 10.17 3.82
CA ILE A 331 -3.88 11.26 2.90
C ILE A 331 -5.30 11.75 3.19
N GLY A 332 -6.24 10.85 3.46
CA GLY A 332 -7.61 11.19 3.85
C GLY A 332 -7.68 12.14 5.03
N HIS A 333 -6.86 11.91 6.06
CA HIS A 333 -6.74 12.84 7.18
C HIS A 333 -6.29 14.23 6.76
N LEU A 334 -5.29 14.31 5.89
CA LEU A 334 -4.81 15.60 5.38
C LEU A 334 -5.90 16.37 4.62
N PHE A 335 -6.85 15.69 4.00
CA PHE A 335 -8.04 16.27 3.38
C PHE A 335 -9.23 16.46 4.35
N GLY A 336 -9.10 16.06 5.61
CA GLY A 336 -10.13 16.29 6.66
C GLY A 336 -11.08 15.14 6.93
N ALA A 337 -10.88 13.97 6.31
CA ALA A 337 -11.61 12.74 6.65
C ALA A 337 -11.13 12.18 7.99
N ASP A 338 -12.05 11.79 8.86
CA ASP A 338 -11.75 11.29 10.20
C ASP A 338 -12.22 9.84 10.37
N HIS A 339 -11.76 9.21 11.44
CA HIS A 339 -12.16 7.85 11.84
C HIS A 339 -13.67 7.79 12.11
N GLU A 340 -14.21 6.59 12.32
CA GLU A 340 -15.58 6.43 12.80
C GLU A 340 -15.78 7.19 14.12
N PRO A 341 -17.00 7.64 14.47
CA PRO A 341 -17.24 8.55 15.59
C PRO A 341 -16.69 8.09 16.95
N ALA A 342 -16.62 6.76 17.18
CA ALA A 342 -16.09 6.22 18.42
C ALA A 342 -14.58 6.43 18.60
N ASN A 343 -13.86 6.64 17.48
CA ASN A 343 -12.41 6.86 17.44
C ASN A 343 -12.06 8.19 16.74
N ALA A 344 -13.00 9.14 16.68
CA ALA A 344 -12.76 10.46 16.09
C ALA A 344 -11.52 11.12 16.68
N SER A 345 -10.72 11.75 15.84
CA SER A 345 -9.44 12.35 16.22
C SER A 345 -9.58 13.52 17.17
N ILE A 346 -10.75 14.19 17.15
CA ILE A 346 -11.09 15.32 18.04
C ILE A 346 -12.54 15.26 18.51
N SER A 347 -12.80 15.92 19.66
CA SER A 347 -14.17 16.12 20.18
C SER A 347 -14.35 17.59 20.58
N PRO A 348 -15.34 18.33 20.05
CA PRO A 348 -16.26 17.89 19.00
C PRO A 348 -15.56 17.70 17.64
N PRO A 349 -16.08 16.83 16.77
CA PRO A 349 -15.45 16.57 15.47
C PRO A 349 -15.46 17.83 14.61
N ARG A 350 -14.44 17.97 13.76
CA ARG A 350 -14.29 19.11 12.85
C ARG A 350 -15.41 19.15 11.79
N SER A 351 -15.82 17.98 11.34
CA SER A 351 -16.99 17.76 10.48
C SER A 351 -17.91 16.75 11.14
N ALA A 352 -19.18 17.09 11.32
CA ALA A 352 -20.16 16.18 11.92
C ALA A 352 -20.42 14.92 11.06
N TYR A 353 -20.13 15.00 9.76
CA TYR A 353 -20.39 13.92 8.78
C TYR A 353 -19.12 13.28 8.23
N GLY A 354 -17.95 13.82 8.51
CA GLY A 354 -16.68 13.41 7.88
C GLY A 354 -16.04 12.14 8.46
N HIS A 355 -16.84 11.14 8.82
CA HIS A 355 -16.36 9.95 9.51
C HIS A 355 -16.40 8.69 8.64
N GLY A 356 -15.47 7.78 8.91
CA GLY A 356 -15.50 6.43 8.39
C GLY A 356 -16.70 5.62 8.86
N TYR A 357 -17.02 4.52 8.14
CA TYR A 357 -18.18 3.67 8.41
C TYR A 357 -17.77 2.23 8.65
N GLN A 358 -18.42 1.60 9.63
CA GLN A 358 -18.34 0.17 9.92
C GLN A 358 -19.71 -0.46 9.68
N ALA A 359 -19.75 -1.54 8.90
CA ALA A 359 -20.98 -2.31 8.71
C ALA A 359 -21.47 -2.88 10.06
N PRO A 360 -22.80 -3.05 10.24
CA PRO A 360 -23.37 -3.64 11.46
C PRO A 360 -22.80 -5.02 11.80
N GLU A 361 -22.83 -5.40 13.07
CA GLU A 361 -22.23 -6.66 13.54
C GLU A 361 -22.89 -7.92 12.97
N ASN A 362 -24.17 -7.85 12.65
CA ASN A 362 -24.94 -8.96 12.09
C ASN A 362 -24.77 -9.18 10.59
N VAL A 363 -23.89 -8.40 9.94
CA VAL A 363 -23.63 -8.53 8.50
C VAL A 363 -22.66 -9.70 8.27
N PRO A 364 -23.02 -10.68 7.43
CA PRO A 364 -22.07 -11.69 6.99
C PRO A 364 -20.89 -11.03 6.28
N ASP A 365 -19.67 -11.52 6.51
CA ASP A 365 -18.44 -10.94 5.94
C ASP A 365 -18.33 -9.43 6.22
N ARG A 366 -18.44 -9.08 7.50
CA ARG A 366 -18.47 -7.69 8.00
C ARG A 366 -17.30 -6.88 7.48
N TRP A 367 -17.56 -5.66 7.07
CA TRP A 367 -16.60 -4.77 6.42
C TRP A 367 -16.60 -3.35 7.00
N ARG A 368 -15.56 -2.59 6.66
CA ARG A 368 -15.38 -1.19 7.05
C ARG A 368 -14.76 -0.38 5.92
N THR A 369 -15.03 0.92 5.88
CA THR A 369 -14.46 1.84 4.88
C THR A 369 -13.04 2.26 5.24
N VAL A 370 -12.35 2.96 4.31
CA VAL A 370 -10.93 3.33 4.41
C VAL A 370 -10.58 3.99 5.74
N MET A 371 -11.38 4.94 6.21
CA MET A 371 -11.07 5.71 7.43
C MET A 371 -11.42 5.01 8.74
N SER A 372 -12.14 3.89 8.72
CA SER A 372 -12.50 3.21 9.96
C SER A 372 -11.41 2.30 10.48
N TYR A 373 -11.26 2.28 11.80
CA TYR A 373 -10.45 1.30 12.52
C TYR A 373 -11.11 -0.08 12.53
N GLU A 374 -10.42 -1.06 13.09
CA GLU A 374 -10.96 -2.40 13.24
C GLU A 374 -12.22 -2.40 14.10
N CYS A 375 -13.17 -3.23 13.69
CA CYS A 375 -14.42 -3.38 14.41
C CYS A 375 -14.20 -4.10 15.74
N SER A 376 -14.80 -3.60 16.80
CA SER A 376 -14.92 -4.31 18.06
C SER A 376 -15.91 -5.48 17.93
N GLY A 377 -15.72 -6.53 18.71
CA GLY A 377 -16.56 -7.72 18.69
C GLY A 377 -16.33 -8.59 17.46
N VAL A 378 -17.21 -8.56 16.47
CA VAL A 378 -17.07 -9.30 15.23
C VAL A 378 -16.06 -8.62 14.31
N PRO A 379 -14.95 -9.28 13.93
CA PRO A 379 -13.94 -8.70 13.04
C PRO A 379 -14.54 -8.23 11.71
N CYS A 380 -13.97 -7.18 11.14
CA CYS A 380 -14.33 -6.68 9.82
C CYS A 380 -13.10 -6.43 8.95
N HIS A 381 -13.21 -6.73 7.67
CA HIS A 381 -12.16 -6.41 6.72
C HIS A 381 -12.32 -4.98 6.16
N ARG A 382 -11.21 -4.29 5.86
CA ARG A 382 -11.25 -2.97 5.22
C ARG A 382 -11.48 -3.14 3.72
N VAL A 383 -12.44 -2.40 3.19
CA VAL A 383 -12.68 -2.29 1.74
C VAL A 383 -12.12 -0.97 1.22
N ASN A 384 -11.67 -0.94 -0.02
CA ASN A 384 -11.15 0.27 -0.65
C ASN A 384 -12.29 1.19 -1.13
N LEU A 385 -13.14 1.57 -0.18
CA LEU A 385 -14.33 2.40 -0.39
C LEU A 385 -14.38 3.48 0.69
N TRP A 386 -14.79 4.68 0.31
CA TRP A 386 -14.99 5.79 1.23
C TRP A 386 -16.44 5.87 1.68
N SER A 387 -16.68 6.30 2.91
CA SER A 387 -18.02 6.35 3.44
C SER A 387 -18.88 7.39 2.71
N SER A 388 -20.08 6.95 2.30
CA SER A 388 -21.11 7.78 1.69
C SER A 388 -22.48 7.09 1.78
N PRO A 389 -23.59 7.83 2.01
CA PRO A 389 -24.92 7.27 1.91
C PRO A 389 -25.29 6.81 0.49
N ASP A 390 -24.66 7.39 -0.54
CA ASP A 390 -24.94 7.13 -1.95
C ASP A 390 -24.21 5.90 -2.49
N LEU A 391 -23.29 5.33 -1.70
CA LEU A 391 -22.52 4.14 -2.07
C LEU A 391 -23.04 2.91 -1.32
N SER A 392 -22.85 1.76 -1.93
CA SER A 392 -23.22 0.49 -1.31
C SER A 392 -22.09 -0.56 -1.47
N HIS A 393 -21.96 -1.42 -0.47
CA HIS A 393 -21.12 -2.61 -0.52
C HIS A 393 -21.91 -3.82 -0.02
N ASN A 394 -21.90 -4.92 -0.77
CA ASN A 394 -22.70 -6.11 -0.48
C ASN A 394 -24.18 -5.81 -0.21
N GLY A 395 -24.77 -4.85 -0.94
CA GLY A 395 -26.18 -4.47 -0.85
C GLY A 395 -26.53 -3.56 0.35
N LEU A 396 -25.56 -3.12 1.14
CA LEU A 396 -25.76 -2.20 2.27
C LEU A 396 -25.16 -0.83 1.97
N PRO A 397 -25.80 0.28 2.42
CA PRO A 397 -25.20 1.61 2.33
C PRO A 397 -23.83 1.67 3.01
N ALA A 398 -22.88 2.35 2.38
CA ALA A 398 -21.53 2.50 2.91
C ALA A 398 -21.35 3.74 3.79
N GLY A 399 -22.43 4.32 4.27
CA GLY A 399 -22.40 5.48 5.13
C GLY A 399 -23.79 6.02 5.45
N THR A 400 -23.80 7.21 6.05
CA THR A 400 -25.03 7.95 6.41
C THR A 400 -24.83 9.43 6.17
N GLU A 401 -25.87 10.14 5.77
CA GLU A 401 -25.84 11.56 5.43
C GLU A 401 -25.27 12.43 6.58
N LYS A 402 -25.67 12.12 7.82
CA LYS A 402 -25.38 12.99 8.97
C LYS A 402 -24.02 12.72 9.64
N THR A 403 -23.45 11.52 9.45
CA THR A 403 -22.33 11.11 10.28
C THR A 403 -21.20 10.44 9.51
N HIS A 404 -21.51 9.62 8.50
CA HIS A 404 -20.51 8.81 7.80
C HIS A 404 -20.48 9.14 6.32
N HIS A 405 -19.84 10.27 5.97
CA HIS A 405 -19.83 10.81 4.61
C HIS A 405 -18.46 11.42 4.28
N ASN A 406 -17.39 10.62 4.34
CA ASN A 406 -16.03 11.06 3.95
C ASN A 406 -15.98 11.58 2.52
N VAL A 407 -16.76 10.99 1.58
CA VAL A 407 -16.82 11.45 0.19
C VAL A 407 -17.15 12.93 0.11
N ARG A 408 -18.08 13.41 0.90
CA ARG A 408 -18.48 14.83 0.94
C ARG A 408 -17.32 15.70 1.43
N VAL A 409 -16.71 15.38 2.58
CA VAL A 409 -15.60 16.16 3.13
C VAL A 409 -14.44 16.24 2.13
N LEU A 410 -14.06 15.12 1.53
CA LEU A 410 -12.95 15.07 0.58
C LEU A 410 -13.24 15.92 -0.66
N ASN A 411 -14.46 15.91 -1.17
CA ASN A 411 -14.85 16.75 -2.30
C ASN A 411 -14.91 18.25 -1.94
N GLU A 412 -15.30 18.60 -0.71
CA GLU A 412 -15.32 19.98 -0.24
C GLU A 412 -13.93 20.58 -0.05
N THR A 413 -12.94 19.76 0.37
CA THR A 413 -11.60 20.23 0.74
C THR A 413 -10.55 20.04 -0.35
N ARG A 414 -10.85 19.27 -1.41
CA ARG A 414 -9.88 18.83 -2.41
C ARG A 414 -9.07 19.96 -3.04
N GLN A 415 -9.74 21.05 -3.42
CA GLN A 415 -9.09 22.16 -4.10
C GLN A 415 -8.13 22.91 -3.17
N MET A 416 -8.51 23.11 -1.92
CA MET A 416 -7.67 23.78 -0.93
C MET A 416 -6.30 23.08 -0.77
N ILE A 417 -6.29 21.76 -0.75
CA ILE A 417 -5.05 20.98 -0.61
C ILE A 417 -4.25 20.99 -1.92
N ALA A 418 -4.92 20.82 -3.06
CA ALA A 418 -4.29 20.83 -4.38
C ALA A 418 -3.68 22.17 -4.78
N ASP A 419 -4.08 23.26 -4.12
CA ASP A 419 -3.59 24.63 -4.37
C ASP A 419 -2.46 25.07 -3.43
N PHE A 420 -1.91 24.20 -2.60
CA PHE A 420 -0.78 24.56 -1.74
C PHE A 420 0.43 25.05 -2.53
N TYR A 421 0.63 24.49 -3.72
CA TYR A 421 1.55 25.00 -4.71
C TYR A 421 0.82 25.17 -6.06
N PRO A 422 0.68 26.40 -6.54
CA PRO A 422 0.04 26.63 -7.84
C PRO A 422 0.77 25.87 -8.94
N TRP A 423 0.02 25.41 -9.93
CA TRP A 423 0.58 24.84 -11.13
C TRP A 423 1.47 25.86 -11.83
N PRO A 424 2.64 25.43 -12.38
CA PRO A 424 3.52 26.31 -13.11
C PRO A 424 2.88 26.89 -14.39
#